data_1e0fe9a5b74a9da83801cf4806534b7f
#
_entry.id   1e0fe9a5b74a9da83801cf4806534b7f
#
_cell.length_a   1.000
_cell.length_b   1.000
_cell.length_c   1.000
_cell.angle_alpha   90.00
_cell.angle_beta   90.00
_cell.angle_gamma   90.00
#
_symmetry.space_group_name_H-M   'P 1'
#
loop_
_entity.id
_entity.type
_entity.pdbx_description
1 polymer ?
#
loop_
_entity_poly.entity_id
_entity_poly.type
_entity_poly.pdbx_seq_one_letter_code
_entity_poly.pdbx_strand_id
1 'polypeptide(L)'
;MDNTAQTSSGIPLDAVYGPGDVAGEPPAPGEFPFTRGNFATGYRGRLWTFRQYSGFGTAEESNARYRYLLDQGGTGLSVALDLPTQCGYDSDDAEYGEEVGRVGVAVDTLADAEVLFDGIPLDKISTSFTINGTAAILLAFYVAAAEKKGVPREKLTGTIQNDILKEYASRGTWIWPPEPSLRLIADTIEFCAAEVPRFNAISVAGAHFRDAGANAVQEMSFTLADGVTYCDTVVERGRMTIDQFAPQISFFFYTHGDFFEEIAKYRAGRRRWATIVRERWGAKSDKAAMFRFGCVSGGASLYAPQAQNNLVRVAYEAMASVLGGVQSMFTAAWDEPFALPSEESATLALRTQQILAYETGVTRVADPLGGSYFVEALTDATEERIIEIMADLENHGGMVRCIEDGYLQGLIADEAY
;
A
#
# COMPACT_ATOMS: atom_id res chain seq x y z
N MET A 1 -9.81 14.95 36.27
CA MET A 1 -9.82 14.28 34.96
C MET A 1 -8.36 14.15 34.56
N ASP A 2 -7.87 12.94 34.62
CA ASP A 2 -6.52 12.64 34.12
C ASP A 2 -6.54 12.87 32.60
N ASN A 3 -6.00 14.00 32.20
CA ASN A 3 -6.00 14.39 30.79
C ASN A 3 -4.67 13.96 30.16
N THR A 4 -4.36 12.66 30.25
CA THR A 4 -3.20 12.09 29.59
C THR A 4 -3.46 12.16 28.10
N ALA A 5 -2.69 12.96 27.35
CA ALA A 5 -2.76 12.98 25.90
C ALA A 5 -2.34 11.61 25.36
N GLN A 6 -2.98 11.17 24.30
CA GLN A 6 -2.65 9.90 23.65
C GLN A 6 -2.82 10.02 22.13
N THR A 7 -2.15 9.13 21.38
CA THR A 7 -2.37 8.99 19.95
C THR A 7 -3.73 8.37 19.63
N SER A 8 -4.11 8.33 18.37
CA SER A 8 -5.35 7.67 17.93
C SER A 8 -5.37 6.17 18.21
N SER A 9 -4.22 5.53 18.36
CA SER A 9 -4.09 4.11 18.75
C SER A 9 -3.91 3.92 20.27
N GLY A 10 -4.14 4.96 21.08
CA GLY A 10 -4.08 4.89 22.54
C GLY A 10 -2.68 4.87 23.14
N ILE A 11 -1.62 5.20 22.39
CA ILE A 11 -0.26 5.33 22.94
C ILE A 11 -0.20 6.62 23.80
N PRO A 12 0.12 6.54 25.11
CA PRO A 12 0.22 7.71 25.98
C PRO A 12 1.31 8.67 25.53
N LEU A 13 1.05 9.97 25.67
CA LEU A 13 1.99 11.02 25.29
C LEU A 13 2.35 11.90 26.47
N ASP A 14 3.64 12.13 26.67
CA ASP A 14 4.14 13.13 27.59
C ASP A 14 4.07 14.54 26.99
N ALA A 15 3.95 15.54 27.86
CA ALA A 15 3.91 16.93 27.39
C ALA A 15 5.26 17.42 26.83
N VAL A 16 6.37 16.80 27.24
CA VAL A 16 7.74 17.17 26.83
C VAL A 16 8.58 15.91 26.73
N TYR A 17 9.35 15.81 25.66
CA TYR A 17 10.33 14.75 25.44
C TYR A 17 11.76 15.31 25.44
N GLY A 18 12.71 14.53 25.97
CA GLY A 18 14.11 14.89 26.10
C GLY A 18 15.06 13.75 25.76
N PRO A 19 16.37 13.94 25.94
CA PRO A 19 17.37 12.91 25.61
C PRO A 19 17.21 11.59 26.36
N GLY A 20 16.53 11.60 27.51
CA GLY A 20 16.29 10.39 28.32
C GLY A 20 15.15 9.49 27.79
N ASP A 21 14.35 10.00 26.85
CA ASP A 21 13.18 9.29 26.32
C ASP A 21 13.48 8.49 25.05
N VAL A 22 14.73 8.51 24.59
CA VAL A 22 15.17 7.80 23.40
C VAL A 22 16.24 6.76 23.69
N ALA A 23 16.15 5.61 23.05
CA ALA A 23 17.08 4.49 23.26
C ALA A 23 18.49 4.70 22.67
N GLY A 24 18.73 5.82 22.00
CA GLY A 24 20.00 6.16 21.35
C GLY A 24 19.82 6.76 19.96
N GLU A 25 20.94 6.97 19.25
CA GLU A 25 20.89 7.49 17.89
C GLU A 25 20.55 6.36 16.92
N PRO A 26 19.48 6.49 16.11
CA PRO A 26 19.15 5.48 15.11
C PRO A 26 20.18 5.46 13.98
N PRO A 27 20.40 4.31 13.32
CA PRO A 27 21.30 4.20 12.15
C PRO A 27 20.99 5.23 11.08
N ALA A 28 22.00 5.56 10.25
CA ALA A 28 21.83 6.53 9.19
C ALA A 28 20.76 6.10 8.17
N PRO A 29 20.15 7.05 7.42
CA PRO A 29 19.23 6.70 6.34
C PRO A 29 19.89 5.72 5.33
N GLY A 30 19.16 4.67 4.96
CA GLY A 30 19.66 3.61 4.07
C GLY A 30 20.43 2.49 4.75
N GLU A 31 20.65 2.56 6.07
CA GLU A 31 21.31 1.52 6.86
C GLU A 31 20.27 0.68 7.61
N PHE A 32 20.56 -0.62 7.73
CA PHE A 32 19.71 -1.57 8.50
C PHE A 32 19.58 -1.09 9.96
N PRO A 33 18.39 -1.16 10.55
CA PRO A 33 17.12 -1.70 10.09
C PRO A 33 16.21 -0.70 9.34
N PHE A 34 16.77 0.29 8.68
CA PHE A 34 16.10 1.25 7.81
C PHE A 34 15.09 2.18 8.51
N THR A 35 15.17 2.38 9.80
CA THR A 35 14.25 3.26 10.56
C THR A 35 14.09 4.63 9.92
N ARG A 36 15.20 5.22 9.47
CA ARG A 36 15.28 6.55 8.87
C ARG A 36 15.06 6.57 7.34
N GLY A 37 14.64 5.46 6.73
CA GLY A 37 14.34 5.33 5.31
C GLY A 37 15.20 4.29 4.60
N ASN A 38 14.65 3.75 3.50
CA ASN A 38 15.31 2.70 2.71
C ASN A 38 16.55 3.16 1.94
N PHE A 39 16.71 4.46 1.71
CA PHE A 39 17.76 5.01 0.83
C PHE A 39 18.51 6.15 1.52
N ALA A 40 19.85 6.11 1.44
CA ALA A 40 20.73 7.08 2.09
C ALA A 40 20.45 8.56 1.68
N THR A 41 20.03 8.77 0.44
CA THR A 41 19.76 10.12 -0.09
C THR A 41 18.31 10.54 -0.02
N GLY A 42 17.41 9.63 0.45
CA GLY A 42 15.99 9.87 0.46
C GLY A 42 15.46 10.37 -0.90
N TYR A 43 14.61 11.37 -0.88
CA TYR A 43 14.01 11.94 -2.11
C TYR A 43 14.96 12.78 -2.97
N ARG A 44 16.15 13.13 -2.49
CA ARG A 44 17.19 13.73 -3.33
C ARG A 44 17.66 12.78 -4.43
N GLY A 45 17.62 11.48 -4.19
CA GLY A 45 17.96 10.47 -5.18
C GLY A 45 16.80 10.19 -6.14
N ARG A 46 15.59 10.07 -5.60
CA ARG A 46 14.38 9.81 -6.38
C ARG A 46 13.14 10.21 -5.58
N LEU A 47 12.26 10.99 -6.19
CA LEU A 47 10.94 11.28 -5.64
C LEU A 47 10.07 10.02 -5.60
N TRP A 48 9.00 10.06 -4.80
CA TRP A 48 7.95 9.03 -4.86
C TRP A 48 7.25 9.08 -6.22
N THR A 49 6.61 7.97 -6.59
CA THR A 49 5.80 7.92 -7.80
C THR A 49 4.48 8.66 -7.58
N PHE A 50 4.21 9.67 -8.39
CA PHE A 50 2.96 10.40 -8.38
C PHE A 50 1.89 9.60 -9.11
N ARG A 51 0.85 9.20 -8.39
CA ARG A 51 -0.28 8.43 -8.91
C ARG A 51 -1.59 9.12 -8.59
N GLN A 52 -2.59 8.83 -9.40
CA GLN A 52 -3.99 9.01 -9.07
C GLN A 52 -4.71 7.68 -9.30
N TYR A 53 -5.54 7.27 -8.35
CA TYR A 53 -6.38 6.09 -8.46
C TYR A 53 -7.52 6.39 -9.41
N SER A 54 -7.64 5.65 -10.48
CA SER A 54 -8.63 5.91 -11.53
C SER A 54 -8.99 4.65 -12.29
N GLY A 55 -10.24 4.60 -12.70
CA GLY A 55 -10.87 3.57 -13.51
C GLY A 55 -12.38 3.71 -13.38
N PHE A 56 -13.09 3.70 -14.49
CA PHE A 56 -14.55 3.75 -14.57
C PHE A 56 -15.00 3.40 -15.98
N GLY A 57 -16.25 2.98 -16.11
CA GLY A 57 -16.87 2.74 -17.40
C GLY A 57 -16.12 1.70 -18.24
N THR A 58 -15.89 2.02 -19.49
CA THR A 58 -15.22 1.15 -20.45
C THR A 58 -13.69 1.29 -20.42
N ALA A 59 -13.00 0.36 -21.07
CA ALA A 59 -11.55 0.42 -21.25
C ALA A 59 -11.11 1.69 -22.00
N GLU A 60 -11.89 2.16 -22.97
CA GLU A 60 -11.63 3.38 -23.74
C GLU A 60 -11.73 4.64 -22.88
N GLU A 61 -12.78 4.75 -22.06
CA GLU A 61 -13.00 5.88 -21.15
C GLU A 61 -11.88 5.96 -20.12
N SER A 62 -11.52 4.83 -19.54
CA SER A 62 -10.42 4.73 -18.58
C SER A 62 -9.07 5.02 -19.21
N ASN A 63 -8.80 4.55 -20.45
CA ASN A 63 -7.59 4.88 -21.21
C ASN A 63 -7.46 6.39 -21.41
N ALA A 64 -8.56 7.07 -21.81
CA ALA A 64 -8.56 8.53 -22.00
C ALA A 64 -8.19 9.25 -20.68
N ARG A 65 -8.75 8.81 -19.55
CA ARG A 65 -8.42 9.36 -18.23
C ARG A 65 -6.97 9.11 -17.84
N TYR A 66 -6.42 7.94 -18.09
CA TYR A 66 -5.01 7.63 -17.79
C TYR A 66 -4.05 8.52 -18.57
N ARG A 67 -4.31 8.70 -19.87
CA ARG A 67 -3.52 9.60 -20.71
C ARG A 67 -3.58 11.03 -20.21
N TYR A 68 -4.78 11.52 -19.86
CA TYR A 68 -4.95 12.84 -19.25
C TYR A 68 -4.11 13.01 -17.99
N LEU A 69 -4.17 12.07 -17.03
CA LEU A 69 -3.40 12.14 -15.78
C LEU A 69 -1.88 12.12 -16.01
N LEU A 70 -1.41 11.34 -16.98
CA LEU A 70 0.00 11.34 -17.39
C LEU A 70 0.42 12.68 -17.98
N ASP A 71 -0.43 13.29 -18.83
CA ASP A 71 -0.20 14.63 -19.41
C ASP A 71 -0.19 15.72 -18.31
N GLN A 72 -0.92 15.56 -17.21
CA GLN A 72 -0.87 16.44 -16.05
C GLN A 72 0.36 16.24 -15.16
N GLY A 73 1.27 15.32 -15.51
CA GLY A 73 2.52 15.07 -14.79
C GLY A 73 2.47 13.93 -13.79
N GLY A 74 1.47 13.06 -13.86
CA GLY A 74 1.50 11.76 -13.21
C GLY A 74 2.68 10.92 -13.71
N THR A 75 3.36 10.19 -12.83
CA THR A 75 4.53 9.38 -13.19
C THR A 75 4.27 7.87 -13.13
N GLY A 76 3.06 7.48 -12.84
CA GLY A 76 2.57 6.11 -12.85
C GLY A 76 1.06 6.03 -12.84
N LEU A 77 0.54 4.86 -13.16
CA LEU A 77 -0.90 4.58 -13.15
C LEU A 77 -1.29 3.79 -11.90
N SER A 78 -2.51 4.03 -11.42
CA SER A 78 -3.17 3.19 -10.43
C SER A 78 -4.55 2.81 -10.97
N VAL A 79 -4.68 1.56 -11.41
CA VAL A 79 -5.86 1.04 -12.12
C VAL A 79 -6.89 0.57 -11.09
N ALA A 80 -8.06 1.23 -11.10
CA ALA A 80 -9.24 0.80 -10.39
C ALA A 80 -10.04 -0.16 -11.29
N LEU A 81 -10.26 -1.38 -10.82
CA LEU A 81 -11.07 -2.38 -11.49
C LEU A 81 -12.45 -2.44 -10.83
N ASP A 82 -13.49 -2.68 -11.60
CA ASP A 82 -14.84 -2.76 -11.09
C ASP A 82 -15.07 -4.01 -10.23
N LEU A 83 -16.19 -4.05 -9.54
CA LEU A 83 -16.50 -5.12 -8.60
C LEU A 83 -16.67 -6.49 -9.30
N PRO A 84 -17.36 -6.61 -10.45
CA PRO A 84 -17.43 -7.87 -11.18
C PRO A 84 -16.04 -8.42 -11.54
N THR A 85 -15.18 -7.63 -12.14
CA THR A 85 -13.78 -8.03 -12.46
C THR A 85 -13.02 -8.50 -11.22
N GLN A 86 -13.19 -7.83 -10.06
CA GLN A 86 -12.56 -8.22 -8.81
C GLN A 86 -13.07 -9.55 -8.26
N CYS A 87 -14.36 -9.86 -8.47
CA CYS A 87 -15.02 -11.07 -8.00
C CYS A 87 -14.99 -12.23 -9.02
N GLY A 88 -14.42 -12.00 -10.22
CA GLY A 88 -14.26 -13.03 -11.24
C GLY A 88 -15.50 -13.25 -12.10
N TYR A 89 -16.31 -12.22 -12.27
CA TYR A 89 -17.46 -12.19 -13.18
C TYR A 89 -17.16 -11.36 -14.41
N ASP A 90 -17.67 -11.79 -15.55
CA ASP A 90 -17.60 -11.05 -16.81
C ASP A 90 -18.68 -9.97 -16.86
N SER A 91 -18.46 -8.93 -17.65
CA SER A 91 -19.36 -7.77 -17.74
C SER A 91 -20.72 -8.07 -18.38
N ASP A 92 -20.88 -9.22 -19.03
CA ASP A 92 -22.16 -9.70 -19.59
C ASP A 92 -22.96 -10.59 -18.61
N ASP A 93 -22.48 -10.80 -17.38
CA ASP A 93 -23.21 -11.52 -16.36
C ASP A 93 -24.47 -10.75 -15.94
N ALA A 94 -25.63 -11.42 -16.07
CA ALA A 94 -26.92 -10.77 -15.86
C ALA A 94 -27.19 -10.37 -14.38
N GLU A 95 -26.50 -10.99 -13.43
CA GLU A 95 -26.70 -10.72 -11.99
C GLU A 95 -25.92 -9.46 -11.55
N TYR A 96 -24.77 -9.19 -12.18
CA TYR A 96 -23.85 -8.14 -11.75
C TYR A 96 -23.78 -6.93 -12.69
N GLY A 97 -24.63 -6.89 -13.73
CA GLY A 97 -24.60 -5.86 -14.77
C GLY A 97 -24.73 -4.42 -14.27
N GLU A 98 -25.40 -4.19 -13.13
CA GLU A 98 -25.51 -2.85 -12.53
C GLU A 98 -24.23 -2.34 -11.89
N GLU A 99 -23.26 -3.21 -11.59
CA GLU A 99 -21.97 -2.86 -10.98
C GLU A 99 -20.85 -2.70 -12.01
N VAL A 100 -21.09 -3.09 -13.26
CA VAL A 100 -20.10 -3.01 -14.34
C VAL A 100 -19.68 -1.56 -14.61
N GLY A 101 -18.39 -1.29 -14.57
CA GLY A 101 -17.81 0.02 -14.85
C GLY A 101 -18.09 1.11 -13.80
N ARG A 102 -18.77 0.79 -12.69
CA ARG A 102 -19.28 1.78 -11.74
C ARG A 102 -18.19 2.34 -10.80
N VAL A 103 -17.41 1.46 -10.17
CA VAL A 103 -16.37 1.84 -9.20
C VAL A 103 -14.96 1.54 -9.71
N GLY A 104 -14.84 1.17 -10.96
CA GLY A 104 -13.61 0.82 -11.65
C GLY A 104 -13.91 0.46 -13.10
N VAL A 105 -12.89 0.12 -13.86
CA VAL A 105 -13.01 -0.32 -15.25
C VAL A 105 -13.26 -1.84 -15.31
N ALA A 106 -14.19 -2.27 -16.17
CA ALA A 106 -14.39 -3.67 -16.48
C ALA A 106 -13.28 -4.17 -17.42
N VAL A 107 -12.69 -5.33 -17.09
CA VAL A 107 -11.66 -6.00 -17.91
C VAL A 107 -11.92 -7.50 -17.90
N ASP A 108 -12.59 -7.99 -18.92
CA ASP A 108 -12.98 -9.40 -19.03
C ASP A 108 -11.97 -10.20 -19.86
N THR A 109 -11.33 -9.53 -20.82
CA THR A 109 -10.50 -10.18 -21.83
C THR A 109 -9.16 -9.48 -22.07
N LEU A 110 -8.27 -10.16 -22.77
CA LEU A 110 -7.04 -9.53 -23.24
C LEU A 110 -7.31 -8.34 -24.19
N ALA A 111 -8.41 -8.36 -24.96
CA ALA A 111 -8.76 -7.25 -25.85
C ALA A 111 -9.05 -5.97 -25.07
N ASP A 112 -9.75 -6.07 -23.94
CA ASP A 112 -10.01 -4.92 -23.04
C ASP A 112 -8.70 -4.36 -22.46
N ALA A 113 -7.77 -5.23 -22.07
CA ALA A 113 -6.46 -4.81 -21.59
C ALA A 113 -5.63 -4.13 -22.71
N GLU A 114 -5.72 -4.59 -23.95
CA GLU A 114 -5.06 -3.95 -25.10
C GLU A 114 -5.59 -2.54 -25.34
N VAL A 115 -6.91 -2.34 -25.24
CA VAL A 115 -7.57 -1.03 -25.34
C VAL A 115 -7.20 -0.15 -24.15
N LEU A 116 -7.29 -0.69 -22.92
CA LEU A 116 -7.01 0.04 -21.68
C LEU A 116 -5.62 0.67 -21.67
N PHE A 117 -4.62 -0.01 -22.24
CA PHE A 117 -3.23 0.47 -22.27
C PHE A 117 -2.83 1.04 -23.63
N ASP A 118 -3.76 1.29 -24.56
CA ASP A 118 -3.40 1.82 -25.86
C ASP A 118 -2.75 3.22 -25.77
N GLY A 119 -1.64 3.40 -26.51
CA GLY A 119 -0.87 4.64 -26.51
C GLY A 119 -0.09 4.93 -25.20
N ILE A 120 -0.13 4.03 -24.21
CA ILE A 120 0.58 4.20 -22.91
C ILE A 120 1.96 3.52 -22.99
N PRO A 121 3.05 4.23 -22.65
CA PRO A 121 4.43 3.69 -22.72
C PRO A 121 4.75 2.80 -21.51
N LEU A 122 4.32 1.52 -21.55
CA LEU A 122 4.43 0.58 -20.43
C LEU A 122 5.87 0.26 -19.98
N ASP A 123 6.86 0.52 -20.84
CA ASP A 123 8.29 0.39 -20.53
C ASP A 123 8.86 1.59 -19.74
N LYS A 124 8.12 2.70 -19.65
CA LYS A 124 8.57 3.96 -19.03
C LYS A 124 7.80 4.34 -17.77
N ILE A 125 6.58 3.85 -17.62
CA ILE A 125 5.73 4.14 -16.47
C ILE A 125 5.58 2.91 -15.56
N SER A 126 5.21 3.15 -14.31
CA SER A 126 4.89 2.09 -13.36
C SER A 126 3.37 1.96 -13.25
N THR A 127 2.82 0.75 -13.45
CA THR A 127 1.38 0.48 -13.39
C THR A 127 1.04 -0.30 -12.13
N SER A 128 0.13 0.21 -11.32
CA SER A 128 -0.39 -0.45 -10.11
C SER A 128 -1.81 -0.94 -10.35
N PHE A 129 -2.14 -2.12 -9.84
CA PHE A 129 -3.46 -2.73 -9.95
C PHE A 129 -4.01 -3.07 -8.58
N THR A 130 -5.21 -2.56 -8.27
CA THR A 130 -5.95 -2.94 -7.06
C THR A 130 -6.86 -4.11 -7.39
N ILE A 131 -6.32 -5.32 -7.32
CA ILE A 131 -6.98 -6.58 -7.68
C ILE A 131 -6.40 -7.73 -6.86
N ASN A 132 -7.23 -8.67 -6.43
CA ASN A 132 -6.85 -9.75 -5.52
C ASN A 132 -7.26 -11.12 -6.04
N GLY A 133 -8.53 -11.51 -5.95
CA GLY A 133 -8.98 -12.85 -6.37
C GLY A 133 -8.59 -13.21 -7.81
N THR A 134 -8.72 -12.28 -8.75
CA THR A 134 -8.38 -12.44 -10.17
C THR A 134 -7.00 -11.89 -10.56
N ALA A 135 -6.15 -11.57 -9.58
CA ALA A 135 -4.87 -10.90 -9.80
C ALA A 135 -3.96 -11.61 -10.82
N ALA A 136 -3.85 -12.94 -10.74
CA ALA A 136 -3.03 -13.71 -11.66
C ALA A 136 -3.49 -13.59 -13.12
N ILE A 137 -4.81 -13.52 -13.35
CA ILE A 137 -5.41 -13.37 -14.68
C ILE A 137 -5.12 -11.97 -15.23
N LEU A 138 -5.36 -10.92 -14.42
CA LEU A 138 -5.09 -9.53 -14.81
C LEU A 138 -3.61 -9.29 -15.09
N LEU A 139 -2.71 -9.91 -14.31
CA LEU A 139 -1.28 -9.85 -14.59
C LEU A 139 -0.94 -10.51 -15.93
N ALA A 140 -1.55 -11.66 -16.23
CA ALA A 140 -1.35 -12.34 -17.51
C ALA A 140 -1.84 -11.46 -18.69
N PHE A 141 -3.00 -10.81 -18.58
CA PHE A 141 -3.49 -9.86 -19.59
C PHE A 141 -2.53 -8.67 -19.77
N TYR A 142 -2.04 -8.10 -18.66
CA TYR A 142 -1.11 -6.97 -18.71
C TYR A 142 0.21 -7.33 -19.40
N VAL A 143 0.80 -8.47 -19.05
CA VAL A 143 2.04 -8.97 -19.68
C VAL A 143 1.81 -9.26 -21.17
N ALA A 144 0.73 -9.95 -21.52
CA ALA A 144 0.41 -10.28 -22.91
C ALA A 144 0.13 -9.03 -23.74
N ALA A 145 -0.60 -8.04 -23.22
CA ALA A 145 -0.84 -6.77 -23.90
C ALA A 145 0.47 -5.99 -24.15
N ALA A 146 1.38 -6.00 -23.17
CA ALA A 146 2.70 -5.38 -23.32
C ALA A 146 3.56 -6.08 -24.37
N GLU A 147 3.61 -7.41 -24.37
CA GLU A 147 4.35 -8.20 -25.36
C GLU A 147 3.84 -7.99 -26.78
N LYS A 148 2.50 -7.93 -26.98
CA LYS A 148 1.90 -7.59 -28.29
C LYS A 148 2.31 -6.20 -28.80
N LYS A 149 2.60 -5.27 -27.88
CA LYS A 149 3.13 -3.92 -28.20
C LYS A 149 4.66 -3.89 -28.34
N GLY A 150 5.33 -5.04 -28.26
CA GLY A 150 6.79 -5.15 -28.35
C GLY A 150 7.53 -4.69 -27.11
N VAL A 151 6.87 -4.59 -25.96
CA VAL A 151 7.50 -4.28 -24.66
C VAL A 151 7.91 -5.59 -24.00
N PRO A 152 9.22 -5.84 -23.81
CA PRO A 152 9.69 -7.03 -23.12
C PRO A 152 9.23 -7.06 -21.67
N ARG A 153 8.85 -8.23 -21.16
CA ARG A 153 8.32 -8.38 -19.80
C ARG A 153 9.28 -7.95 -18.70
N GLU A 154 10.58 -8.10 -18.92
CA GLU A 154 11.64 -7.66 -17.98
C GLU A 154 11.76 -6.13 -17.85
N LYS A 155 11.11 -5.34 -18.73
CA LYS A 155 11.03 -3.89 -18.65
C LYS A 155 9.81 -3.41 -17.88
N LEU A 156 8.81 -4.25 -17.69
CA LEU A 156 7.59 -3.89 -17.00
C LEU A 156 7.90 -3.56 -15.54
N THR A 157 7.39 -2.42 -15.10
CA THR A 157 7.48 -1.97 -13.71
C THR A 157 6.09 -1.68 -13.19
N GLY A 158 5.83 -2.05 -11.96
CA GLY A 158 4.50 -1.85 -11.37
C GLY A 158 4.30 -2.71 -10.14
N THR A 159 3.04 -2.89 -9.82
CA THR A 159 2.62 -3.65 -8.65
C THR A 159 1.23 -4.22 -8.91
N ILE A 160 1.02 -5.47 -8.56
CA ILE A 160 -0.32 -6.02 -8.41
C ILE A 160 -0.60 -6.23 -6.93
N GLN A 161 -1.81 -5.88 -6.45
CA GLN A 161 -2.09 -5.97 -5.01
C GLN A 161 -2.02 -7.41 -4.54
N ASN A 162 -2.79 -8.32 -5.15
CA ASN A 162 -2.66 -9.77 -4.94
C ASN A 162 -2.65 -10.18 -3.46
N ASP A 163 -3.32 -9.42 -2.60
CA ASP A 163 -3.40 -9.61 -1.16
C ASP A 163 -4.78 -10.14 -0.80
N ILE A 164 -4.90 -11.44 -0.63
CA ILE A 164 -6.20 -12.09 -0.42
C ILE A 164 -6.60 -12.16 1.05
N LEU A 165 -5.65 -12.22 1.99
CA LEU A 165 -5.97 -12.41 3.40
C LEU A 165 -6.78 -11.23 3.95
N LYS A 166 -6.45 -10.01 3.59
CA LYS A 166 -7.23 -8.84 3.97
C LYS A 166 -8.65 -8.84 3.39
N GLU A 167 -8.90 -9.52 2.28
CA GLU A 167 -10.24 -9.61 1.70
C GLU A 167 -11.20 -10.39 2.58
N TYR A 168 -10.75 -11.47 3.23
CA TYR A 168 -11.56 -12.23 4.15
C TYR A 168 -11.90 -11.46 5.44
N ALA A 169 -11.00 -10.57 5.86
CA ALA A 169 -11.14 -9.85 7.12
C ALA A 169 -11.85 -8.50 7.01
N SER A 170 -11.76 -7.80 5.86
CA SER A 170 -12.16 -6.40 5.79
C SER A 170 -12.94 -5.98 4.55
N ARG A 171 -12.74 -6.62 3.37
CA ARG A 171 -13.30 -6.08 2.12
C ARG A 171 -14.30 -7.00 1.40
N GLY A 172 -14.04 -8.30 1.36
CA GLY A 172 -15.00 -9.30 0.88
C GLY A 172 -14.90 -9.70 -0.60
N THR A 173 -13.92 -9.21 -1.37
CA THR A 173 -13.77 -9.57 -2.79
C THR A 173 -12.85 -10.79 -2.98
N TRP A 174 -13.28 -11.93 -2.50
CA TRP A 174 -12.57 -13.20 -2.63
C TRP A 174 -13.41 -14.22 -3.41
N ILE A 175 -12.75 -15.22 -4.03
CA ILE A 175 -13.38 -16.24 -4.87
C ILE A 175 -13.19 -17.62 -4.25
N TRP A 176 -11.98 -17.95 -3.80
CA TRP A 176 -11.63 -19.25 -3.23
C TRP A 176 -11.30 -19.11 -1.74
N PRO A 177 -11.38 -20.20 -0.96
CA PRO A 177 -10.94 -20.18 0.44
C PRO A 177 -9.43 -19.92 0.57
N PRO A 178 -8.91 -19.67 1.81
CA PRO A 178 -7.54 -19.20 2.02
C PRO A 178 -6.45 -20.08 1.39
N GLU A 179 -6.48 -21.40 1.57
CA GLU A 179 -5.42 -22.30 1.10
C GLU A 179 -5.20 -22.27 -0.43
N PRO A 180 -6.22 -22.48 -1.29
CA PRO A 180 -6.07 -22.33 -2.73
C PRO A 180 -5.62 -20.94 -3.16
N SER A 181 -6.10 -19.90 -2.47
CA SER A 181 -5.72 -18.51 -2.76
C SER A 181 -4.24 -18.25 -2.44
N LEU A 182 -3.73 -18.72 -1.32
CA LEU A 182 -2.31 -18.65 -0.97
C LEU A 182 -1.42 -19.38 -1.99
N ARG A 183 -1.90 -20.51 -2.53
CA ARG A 183 -1.20 -21.21 -3.60
C ARG A 183 -1.06 -20.34 -4.85
N LEU A 184 -2.15 -19.69 -5.30
CA LEU A 184 -2.13 -18.79 -6.47
C LEU A 184 -1.22 -17.59 -6.26
N ILE A 185 -1.21 -17.02 -5.06
CA ILE A 185 -0.32 -15.91 -4.70
C ILE A 185 1.14 -16.34 -4.78
N ALA A 186 1.48 -17.48 -4.20
CA ALA A 186 2.84 -18.00 -4.26
C ALA A 186 3.27 -18.32 -5.71
N ASP A 187 2.39 -18.90 -6.55
CA ASP A 187 2.65 -19.10 -7.97
C ASP A 187 2.91 -17.78 -8.70
N THR A 188 2.15 -16.72 -8.36
CA THR A 188 2.33 -15.37 -8.95
C THR A 188 3.67 -14.75 -8.51
N ILE A 189 4.04 -14.89 -7.24
CA ILE A 189 5.34 -14.42 -6.71
C ILE A 189 6.50 -15.14 -7.42
N GLU A 190 6.44 -16.46 -7.52
CA GLU A 190 7.45 -17.27 -8.23
C GLU A 190 7.56 -16.86 -9.70
N PHE A 191 6.43 -16.68 -10.40
CA PHE A 191 6.40 -16.21 -11.79
C PHE A 191 7.04 -14.82 -11.94
N CYS A 192 6.64 -13.86 -11.12
CA CYS A 192 7.19 -12.51 -11.21
C CYS A 192 8.69 -12.48 -10.96
N ALA A 193 9.16 -13.23 -9.97
CA ALA A 193 10.58 -13.29 -9.66
C ALA A 193 11.42 -13.85 -10.84
N ALA A 194 10.86 -14.80 -11.59
CA ALA A 194 11.53 -15.40 -12.75
C ALA A 194 11.40 -14.59 -14.04
N GLU A 195 10.20 -14.08 -14.33
CA GLU A 195 9.82 -13.61 -15.67
C GLU A 195 9.62 -12.08 -15.73
N VAL A 196 9.24 -11.43 -14.63
CA VAL A 196 8.96 -9.98 -14.58
C VAL A 196 9.72 -9.33 -13.39
N PRO A 197 11.05 -9.36 -13.40
CA PRO A 197 11.88 -9.13 -12.21
C PRO A 197 11.82 -7.70 -11.64
N ARG A 198 11.22 -6.76 -12.35
CA ARG A 198 11.04 -5.37 -11.92
C ARG A 198 9.61 -5.03 -11.47
N PHE A 199 8.73 -6.03 -11.45
CA PHE A 199 7.34 -5.88 -11.05
C PHE A 199 7.14 -6.41 -9.63
N ASN A 200 6.42 -5.69 -8.78
CA ASN A 200 6.08 -6.16 -7.46
C ASN A 200 4.92 -7.16 -7.56
N ALA A 201 5.19 -8.40 -7.21
CA ALA A 201 4.25 -9.51 -7.30
C ALA A 201 3.10 -9.44 -6.32
N ILE A 202 3.29 -8.65 -5.25
CA ILE A 202 2.29 -8.42 -4.22
C ILE A 202 2.48 -7.03 -3.60
N SER A 203 1.37 -6.42 -3.19
CA SER A 203 1.34 -5.25 -2.33
C SER A 203 0.41 -5.53 -1.16
N VAL A 204 0.98 -5.94 -0.04
CA VAL A 204 0.24 -6.29 1.17
C VAL A 204 -0.43 -5.04 1.71
N ALA A 205 -1.77 -5.05 1.82
CA ALA A 205 -2.56 -3.83 1.89
C ALA A 205 -3.28 -3.65 3.24
N GLY A 206 -2.67 -2.92 4.14
CA GLY A 206 -3.27 -2.50 5.41
C GLY A 206 -4.40 -1.50 5.27
N ALA A 207 -4.43 -0.74 4.18
CA ALA A 207 -5.43 0.30 3.94
C ALA A 207 -6.88 -0.15 4.17
N HIS A 208 -7.22 -1.38 3.79
CA HIS A 208 -8.58 -1.91 3.96
C HIS A 208 -8.90 -2.29 5.41
N PHE A 209 -7.92 -2.68 6.21
CA PHE A 209 -8.10 -2.84 7.66
C PHE A 209 -8.42 -1.50 8.29
N ARG A 210 -7.75 -0.44 7.84
CA ARG A 210 -7.99 0.94 8.30
C ARG A 210 -9.41 1.40 7.99
N ASP A 211 -9.90 1.16 6.77
CA ASP A 211 -11.29 1.46 6.37
C ASP A 211 -12.33 0.64 7.14
N ALA A 212 -11.99 -0.57 7.55
CA ALA A 212 -12.85 -1.41 8.37
C ALA A 212 -12.90 -1.00 9.85
N GLY A 213 -12.05 -0.06 10.28
CA GLY A 213 -12.04 0.49 11.64
C GLY A 213 -10.79 0.23 12.47
N ALA A 214 -9.79 -0.48 11.93
CA ALA A 214 -8.51 -0.68 12.63
C ALA A 214 -7.78 0.66 12.88
N ASN A 215 -7.09 0.80 14.01
CA ASN A 215 -6.21 1.93 14.27
C ASN A 215 -4.87 1.81 13.50
N ALA A 216 -4.00 2.81 13.60
CA ALA A 216 -2.74 2.87 12.86
C ALA A 216 -1.78 1.73 13.21
N VAL A 217 -1.73 1.33 14.47
CA VAL A 217 -0.88 0.24 14.96
C VAL A 217 -1.41 -1.12 14.51
N GLN A 218 -2.72 -1.34 14.61
CA GLN A 218 -3.38 -2.55 14.12
C GLN A 218 -3.22 -2.70 12.61
N GLU A 219 -3.42 -1.63 11.84
CA GLU A 219 -3.18 -1.61 10.40
C GLU A 219 -1.78 -2.13 10.06
N MET A 220 -0.74 -1.60 10.70
CA MET A 220 0.64 -2.04 10.47
C MET A 220 0.85 -3.49 10.90
N SER A 221 0.35 -3.87 12.08
CA SER A 221 0.54 -5.21 12.65
C SER A 221 -0.09 -6.30 11.80
N PHE A 222 -1.35 -6.11 11.37
CA PHE A 222 -2.07 -7.06 10.53
C PHE A 222 -1.43 -7.19 9.16
N THR A 223 -1.01 -6.06 8.58
CA THR A 223 -0.31 -6.04 7.29
C THR A 223 1.02 -6.79 7.33
N LEU A 224 1.81 -6.60 8.39
CA LEU A 224 3.06 -7.34 8.55
C LEU A 224 2.82 -8.84 8.78
N ALA A 225 1.78 -9.22 9.51
CA ALA A 225 1.39 -10.61 9.72
C ALA A 225 0.92 -11.28 8.42
N ASP A 226 0.16 -10.58 7.57
CA ASP A 226 -0.16 -11.05 6.21
C ASP A 226 1.11 -11.24 5.38
N GLY A 227 2.02 -10.25 5.39
CA GLY A 227 3.31 -10.32 4.70
C GLY A 227 4.15 -11.51 5.15
N VAL A 228 4.17 -11.81 6.44
CA VAL A 228 4.84 -13.01 7.00
C VAL A 228 4.20 -14.28 6.45
N THR A 229 2.87 -14.37 6.46
CA THR A 229 2.14 -15.55 5.97
C THR A 229 2.43 -15.82 4.49
N TYR A 230 2.46 -14.79 3.65
CA TYR A 230 2.80 -14.94 2.24
C TYR A 230 4.25 -15.39 2.03
N CYS A 231 5.19 -14.79 2.76
CA CYS A 231 6.60 -15.19 2.67
C CYS A 231 6.82 -16.61 3.15
N ASP A 232 6.21 -17.03 4.26
CA ASP A 232 6.28 -18.40 4.75
C ASP A 232 5.75 -19.39 3.70
N THR A 233 4.58 -19.08 3.09
CA THR A 233 3.99 -19.90 2.03
C THR A 233 4.95 -20.14 0.85
N VAL A 234 5.71 -19.11 0.43
CA VAL A 234 6.68 -19.25 -0.66
C VAL A 234 7.92 -20.01 -0.22
N VAL A 235 8.47 -19.70 0.97
CA VAL A 235 9.69 -20.33 1.49
C VAL A 235 9.48 -21.82 1.77
N GLU A 236 8.33 -22.19 2.34
CA GLU A 236 7.98 -23.60 2.65
C GLU A 236 7.87 -24.49 1.42
N ARG A 237 7.59 -23.93 0.25
CA ARG A 237 7.65 -24.67 -1.02
C ARG A 237 9.06 -25.12 -1.40
N GLY A 238 10.09 -24.51 -0.82
CA GLY A 238 11.49 -24.88 -1.04
C GLY A 238 12.03 -24.58 -2.44
N ARG A 239 11.31 -23.77 -3.24
CA ARG A 239 11.72 -23.44 -4.62
C ARG A 239 12.54 -22.15 -4.69
N MET A 240 12.31 -21.22 -3.78
CA MET A 240 12.97 -19.93 -3.71
C MET A 240 13.41 -19.59 -2.30
N THR A 241 14.52 -18.87 -2.18
CA THR A 241 14.94 -18.24 -0.93
C THR A 241 14.29 -16.87 -0.79
N ILE A 242 14.21 -16.35 0.42
CA ILE A 242 13.68 -15.00 0.70
C ILE A 242 14.40 -13.91 -0.12
N ASP A 243 15.70 -14.03 -0.32
CA ASP A 243 16.49 -13.06 -1.08
C ASP A 243 16.12 -12.98 -2.57
N GLN A 244 15.49 -14.03 -3.12
CA GLN A 244 15.12 -14.09 -4.53
C GLN A 244 13.79 -13.38 -4.83
N PHE A 245 12.84 -13.33 -3.87
CA PHE A 245 11.52 -12.76 -4.12
C PHE A 245 11.15 -11.59 -3.21
N ALA A 246 11.65 -11.50 -1.98
CA ALA A 246 11.30 -10.40 -1.07
C ALA A 246 11.62 -9.00 -1.64
N PRO A 247 12.60 -8.79 -2.53
CA PRO A 247 12.75 -7.53 -3.22
C PRO A 247 11.53 -7.09 -4.06
N GLN A 248 10.58 -7.99 -4.35
CA GLN A 248 9.32 -7.72 -5.07
C GLN A 248 8.09 -7.66 -4.15
N ILE A 249 8.28 -7.79 -2.84
CA ILE A 249 7.22 -7.55 -1.86
C ILE A 249 7.12 -6.04 -1.64
N SER A 250 5.91 -5.51 -1.69
CA SER A 250 5.61 -4.14 -1.33
C SER A 250 4.39 -4.09 -0.41
N PHE A 251 4.13 -2.91 0.16
CA PHE A 251 3.06 -2.71 1.11
C PHE A 251 2.20 -1.51 0.70
N PHE A 252 0.99 -1.42 1.24
CA PHE A 252 0.08 -0.34 0.93
C PHE A 252 -0.76 0.06 2.15
N PHE A 253 -0.81 1.36 2.46
CA PHE A 253 -1.43 1.88 3.68
C PHE A 253 -2.31 3.09 3.40
N TYR A 254 -3.19 3.41 4.35
CA TYR A 254 -3.74 4.74 4.50
C TYR A 254 -2.84 5.61 5.38
N THR A 255 -2.92 6.93 5.18
CA THR A 255 -2.36 7.93 6.08
C THR A 255 -3.50 8.85 6.47
N HIS A 256 -3.83 8.89 7.76
CA HIS A 256 -4.91 9.69 8.31
C HIS A 256 -4.39 10.87 9.14
N GLY A 257 -5.28 11.52 9.89
CA GLY A 257 -5.04 12.83 10.50
C GLY A 257 -4.12 12.87 11.71
N ASP A 258 -3.80 11.76 12.39
CA ASP A 258 -2.82 11.78 13.49
C ASP A 258 -1.39 11.82 12.96
N PHE A 259 -0.94 13.03 12.66
CA PHE A 259 0.25 13.31 11.86
C PHE A 259 1.51 12.61 12.34
N PHE A 260 1.80 12.69 13.64
CA PHE A 260 3.04 12.10 14.18
C PHE A 260 2.95 10.60 14.36
N GLU A 261 1.78 10.09 14.71
CA GLU A 261 1.54 8.63 14.78
C GLU A 261 1.71 7.98 13.41
N GLU A 262 1.20 8.59 12.35
CA GLU A 262 1.36 8.08 10.98
C GLU A 262 2.84 8.05 10.55
N ILE A 263 3.63 9.05 10.91
CA ILE A 263 5.08 9.06 10.67
C ILE A 263 5.76 7.93 11.46
N ALA A 264 5.44 7.79 12.74
CA ALA A 264 5.98 6.75 13.62
C ALA A 264 5.61 5.34 13.13
N LYS A 265 4.37 5.14 12.67
CA LYS A 265 3.90 3.90 12.06
C LYS A 265 4.81 3.42 10.93
N TYR A 266 5.15 4.30 9.99
CA TYR A 266 6.02 3.94 8.88
C TYR A 266 7.47 3.69 9.28
N ARG A 267 7.97 4.43 10.27
CA ARG A 267 9.33 4.25 10.81
C ARG A 267 9.45 2.92 11.55
N ALA A 268 8.48 2.62 12.42
CA ALA A 268 8.39 1.38 13.18
C ALA A 268 8.17 0.16 12.27
N GLY A 269 7.23 0.25 11.33
CA GLY A 269 6.95 -0.81 10.37
C GLY A 269 8.15 -1.18 9.51
N ARG A 270 8.93 -0.18 9.07
CA ARG A 270 10.16 -0.40 8.30
C ARG A 270 11.21 -1.14 9.11
N ARG A 271 11.44 -0.71 10.35
CA ARG A 271 12.37 -1.35 11.29
C ARG A 271 11.93 -2.78 11.61
N ARG A 272 10.66 -2.98 11.92
CA ARG A 272 10.12 -4.29 12.26
C ARG A 272 10.19 -5.28 11.10
N TRP A 273 9.79 -4.86 9.88
CA TRP A 273 9.88 -5.71 8.69
C TRP A 273 11.32 -6.14 8.41
N ALA A 274 12.27 -5.20 8.42
CA ALA A 274 13.67 -5.50 8.20
C ALA A 274 14.21 -6.53 9.19
N THR A 275 13.86 -6.40 10.47
CA THR A 275 14.21 -7.34 11.53
C THR A 275 13.60 -8.72 11.29
N ILE A 276 12.31 -8.80 10.98
CA ILE A 276 11.62 -10.07 10.67
C ILE A 276 12.31 -10.79 9.51
N VAL A 277 12.57 -10.10 8.41
CA VAL A 277 13.18 -10.70 7.21
C VAL A 277 14.58 -11.27 7.50
N ARG A 278 15.36 -10.61 8.34
CA ARG A 278 16.67 -11.08 8.77
C ARG A 278 16.61 -12.26 9.74
N GLU A 279 15.75 -12.16 10.74
CA GLU A 279 15.70 -13.13 11.85
C GLU A 279 14.93 -14.41 11.47
N ARG A 280 13.75 -14.25 10.83
CA ARG A 280 12.88 -15.39 10.52
C ARG A 280 13.41 -16.23 9.36
N TRP A 281 13.87 -15.59 8.28
CA TRP A 281 14.30 -16.31 7.06
C TRP A 281 15.79 -16.21 6.77
N GLY A 282 16.54 -15.47 7.55
CA GLY A 282 17.99 -15.34 7.42
C GLY A 282 18.44 -14.65 6.13
N ALA A 283 17.66 -13.69 5.62
CA ALA A 283 18.00 -12.92 4.42
C ALA A 283 19.40 -12.30 4.49
N LYS A 284 20.13 -12.32 3.39
CA LYS A 284 21.49 -11.76 3.28
C LYS A 284 21.49 -10.39 2.60
N SER A 285 20.53 -10.17 1.70
CA SER A 285 20.42 -8.94 0.93
C SER A 285 19.69 -7.84 1.69
N ASP A 286 20.24 -6.63 1.71
CA ASP A 286 19.54 -5.45 2.22
C ASP A 286 18.27 -5.16 1.40
N LYS A 287 18.29 -5.43 0.10
CA LYS A 287 17.13 -5.25 -0.77
C LYS A 287 15.93 -6.12 -0.35
N ALA A 288 16.18 -7.33 0.15
CA ALA A 288 15.14 -8.22 0.66
C ALA A 288 14.53 -7.69 1.96
N ALA A 289 15.32 -7.04 2.80
CA ALA A 289 14.88 -6.48 4.07
C ALA A 289 14.25 -5.06 3.97
N MET A 290 14.32 -4.41 2.80
CA MET A 290 13.72 -3.09 2.60
C MET A 290 12.20 -3.15 2.63
N PHE A 291 11.58 -2.32 3.46
CA PHE A 291 10.14 -2.11 3.51
C PHE A 291 9.74 -1.01 2.52
N ARG A 292 9.28 -1.42 1.33
CA ARG A 292 8.81 -0.47 0.31
C ARG A 292 7.30 -0.40 0.34
N PHE A 293 6.76 0.81 0.41
CA PHE A 293 5.33 0.97 0.51
C PHE A 293 4.82 2.13 -0.34
N GLY A 294 3.56 1.98 -0.76
CA GLY A 294 2.73 3.05 -1.24
C GLY A 294 1.68 3.43 -0.20
N CYS A 295 1.10 4.59 -0.33
CA CYS A 295 -0.02 4.99 0.50
C CYS A 295 -1.05 5.82 -0.24
N VAL A 296 -2.21 5.92 0.38
CA VAL A 296 -3.25 6.89 0.10
C VAL A 296 -3.30 7.90 1.24
N SER A 297 -3.42 9.17 0.89
CA SER A 297 -3.81 10.22 1.84
C SER A 297 -5.29 10.51 1.61
N GLY A 298 -6.13 10.26 2.59
CA GLY A 298 -7.58 10.38 2.48
C GLY A 298 -8.33 9.14 2.96
N GLY A 299 -9.36 8.72 2.24
CA GLY A 299 -10.22 7.61 2.62
C GLY A 299 -11.18 8.00 3.74
N ALA A 300 -11.30 7.18 4.78
CA ALA A 300 -12.22 7.38 5.91
C ALA A 300 -11.98 8.67 6.71
N SER A 301 -10.83 9.33 6.55
CA SER A 301 -10.53 10.64 7.16
C SER A 301 -11.26 11.82 6.52
N LEU A 302 -11.79 11.64 5.31
CA LEU A 302 -12.47 12.71 4.56
C LEU A 302 -13.91 12.92 5.06
N TYR A 303 -14.35 14.18 5.06
CA TYR A 303 -15.63 14.56 5.61
C TYR A 303 -16.49 15.26 4.57
N ALA A 304 -17.57 14.59 4.12
CA ALA A 304 -18.45 15.07 3.05
C ALA A 304 -19.10 16.45 3.35
N PRO A 305 -19.61 16.74 4.58
CA PRO A 305 -20.22 18.06 4.87
C PRO A 305 -19.26 19.25 4.79
N GLN A 306 -17.95 19.00 4.79
CA GLN A 306 -16.91 20.03 4.69
C GLN A 306 -15.93 19.70 3.55
N ALA A 307 -16.47 19.39 2.39
CA ALA A 307 -15.74 18.83 1.27
C ALA A 307 -14.46 19.60 0.89
N GLN A 308 -14.51 20.93 0.79
CA GLN A 308 -13.33 21.72 0.45
C GLN A 308 -12.22 21.68 1.51
N ASN A 309 -12.58 21.48 2.80
CA ASN A 309 -11.59 21.31 3.86
C ASN A 309 -10.79 20.00 3.69
N ASN A 310 -11.28 19.05 2.90
CA ASN A 310 -10.56 17.84 2.58
C ASN A 310 -9.24 18.09 1.83
N LEU A 311 -9.14 19.17 1.05
CA LEU A 311 -7.86 19.60 0.46
C LEU A 311 -6.78 19.83 1.53
N VAL A 312 -7.15 20.43 2.65
CA VAL A 312 -6.24 20.68 3.76
C VAL A 312 -5.91 19.39 4.49
N ARG A 313 -6.91 18.54 4.76
CA ARG A 313 -6.68 17.22 5.40
C ARG A 313 -5.71 16.38 4.59
N VAL A 314 -5.99 16.21 3.31
CA VAL A 314 -5.15 15.44 2.38
C VAL A 314 -3.72 16.00 2.28
N ALA A 315 -3.55 17.33 2.32
CA ALA A 315 -2.23 17.93 2.28
C ALA A 315 -1.37 17.56 3.51
N TYR A 316 -1.95 17.57 4.72
CA TYR A 316 -1.24 17.16 5.92
C TYR A 316 -0.97 15.65 5.97
N GLU A 317 -1.91 14.83 5.56
CA GLU A 317 -1.75 13.38 5.48
C GLU A 317 -0.68 12.99 4.45
N ALA A 318 -0.69 13.64 3.29
CA ALA A 318 0.35 13.47 2.28
C ALA A 318 1.74 13.91 2.80
N MET A 319 1.81 14.98 3.59
CA MET A 319 3.05 15.42 4.24
C MET A 319 3.53 14.37 5.25
N ALA A 320 2.65 13.79 6.07
CA ALA A 320 2.99 12.70 6.98
C ALA A 320 3.54 11.48 6.22
N SER A 321 2.91 11.11 5.10
CA SER A 321 3.39 10.03 4.22
C SER A 321 4.81 10.28 3.70
N VAL A 322 5.08 11.51 3.25
CA VAL A 322 6.40 11.91 2.73
C VAL A 322 7.44 11.89 3.85
N LEU A 323 7.14 12.44 5.02
CA LEU A 323 8.03 12.39 6.18
C LEU A 323 8.21 10.95 6.71
N GLY A 324 7.20 10.09 6.53
CA GLY A 324 7.28 8.66 6.78
C GLY A 324 8.12 7.87 5.77
N GLY A 325 8.50 8.48 4.63
CA GLY A 325 9.41 7.88 3.65
C GLY A 325 8.75 7.00 2.60
N VAL A 326 7.57 7.38 2.09
CA VAL A 326 6.80 6.66 1.05
C VAL A 326 7.52 6.58 -0.29
N GLN A 327 7.32 5.50 -1.06
CA GLN A 327 7.87 5.33 -2.42
C GLN A 327 6.86 5.58 -3.54
N SER A 328 5.56 5.50 -3.24
CA SER A 328 4.47 5.76 -4.17
C SER A 328 3.28 6.31 -3.42
N MET A 329 2.62 7.32 -3.93
CA MET A 329 1.48 7.92 -3.25
C MET A 329 0.41 8.31 -4.24
N PHE A 330 -0.84 8.19 -3.85
CA PHE A 330 -1.93 8.97 -4.41
C PHE A 330 -2.64 9.74 -3.31
N THR A 331 -3.19 10.88 -3.68
CA THR A 331 -3.93 11.77 -2.83
C THR A 331 -5.39 11.70 -3.21
N ALA A 332 -6.27 11.48 -2.24
CA ALA A 332 -7.70 11.48 -2.47
C ALA A 332 -8.17 12.85 -2.99
N ALA A 333 -9.11 12.84 -3.89
CA ALA A 333 -9.77 14.04 -4.33
C ALA A 333 -10.73 14.55 -3.26
N TRP A 334 -10.92 15.85 -3.14
CA TRP A 334 -11.74 16.46 -2.10
C TRP A 334 -13.23 16.04 -2.14
N ASP A 335 -13.70 15.59 -3.31
CA ASP A 335 -15.06 15.12 -3.57
C ASP A 335 -15.25 13.60 -3.39
N GLU A 336 -14.17 12.85 -3.14
CA GLU A 336 -14.19 11.38 -2.97
C GLU A 336 -15.25 10.86 -1.98
N PRO A 337 -15.58 11.55 -0.86
CA PRO A 337 -16.58 11.04 0.07
C PRO A 337 -18.02 10.94 -0.48
N PHE A 338 -18.29 11.50 -1.67
CA PHE A 338 -19.66 11.52 -2.24
C PHE A 338 -19.72 11.36 -3.76
N ALA A 339 -18.59 11.37 -4.48
CA ALA A 339 -18.55 11.26 -5.94
C ALA A 339 -17.25 10.62 -6.44
N LEU A 340 -17.28 10.09 -7.66
CA LEU A 340 -16.04 9.81 -8.39
C LEU A 340 -15.34 11.15 -8.71
N PRO A 341 -14.01 11.21 -8.63
CA PRO A 341 -13.26 12.44 -8.86
C PRO A 341 -13.51 13.04 -10.25
N SER A 342 -13.86 14.32 -10.28
CA SER A 342 -13.89 15.12 -11.51
C SER A 342 -12.46 15.32 -12.05
N GLU A 343 -12.31 15.85 -13.26
CA GLU A 343 -10.98 16.22 -13.79
C GLU A 343 -10.33 17.33 -12.93
N GLU A 344 -11.12 18.28 -12.46
CA GLU A 344 -10.65 19.36 -11.60
C GLU A 344 -10.15 18.83 -10.26
N SER A 345 -10.96 18.04 -9.56
CA SER A 345 -10.61 17.52 -8.23
C SER A 345 -9.44 16.55 -8.29
N ALA A 346 -9.36 15.67 -9.30
CA ALA A 346 -8.24 14.79 -9.54
C ALA A 346 -6.95 15.56 -9.85
N THR A 347 -7.06 16.66 -10.60
CA THR A 347 -5.93 17.55 -10.89
C THR A 347 -5.43 18.22 -9.61
N LEU A 348 -6.31 18.79 -8.78
CA LEU A 348 -5.94 19.41 -7.51
C LEU A 348 -5.27 18.40 -6.55
N ALA A 349 -5.79 17.19 -6.49
CA ALA A 349 -5.19 16.10 -5.72
C ALA A 349 -3.75 15.80 -6.20
N LEU A 350 -3.51 15.72 -7.51
CA LEU A 350 -2.16 15.56 -8.05
C LEU A 350 -1.26 16.78 -7.77
N ARG A 351 -1.79 18.00 -7.85
CA ARG A 351 -1.04 19.22 -7.52
C ARG A 351 -0.59 19.25 -6.07
N THR A 352 -1.37 18.70 -5.13
CA THR A 352 -0.95 18.55 -3.73
C THR A 352 0.39 17.81 -3.62
N GLN A 353 0.57 16.70 -4.31
CA GLN A 353 1.84 15.97 -4.33
C GLN A 353 2.97 16.80 -4.96
N GLN A 354 2.70 17.50 -6.04
CA GLN A 354 3.69 18.32 -6.74
C GLN A 354 4.14 19.51 -5.88
N ILE A 355 3.22 20.18 -5.17
CA ILE A 355 3.55 21.23 -4.20
C ILE A 355 4.47 20.69 -3.10
N LEU A 356 4.14 19.52 -2.52
CA LEU A 356 5.00 18.88 -1.54
C LEU A 356 6.40 18.60 -2.09
N ALA A 357 6.50 18.09 -3.30
CA ALA A 357 7.76 17.71 -3.90
C ALA A 357 8.66 18.90 -4.25
N TYR A 358 8.07 20.00 -4.74
CA TYR A 358 8.84 21.08 -5.38
C TYR A 358 8.87 22.40 -4.61
N GLU A 359 7.89 22.67 -3.74
CA GLU A 359 7.76 23.98 -3.08
C GLU A 359 8.12 23.93 -1.59
N THR A 360 7.77 22.86 -0.86
CA THR A 360 7.92 22.81 0.61
C THR A 360 9.36 22.62 1.09
N GLY A 361 10.25 22.11 0.23
CA GLY A 361 11.63 21.76 0.59
C GLY A 361 11.79 20.44 1.35
N VAL A 362 10.72 19.69 1.61
CA VAL A 362 10.74 18.41 2.36
C VAL A 362 11.61 17.35 1.69
N THR A 363 11.85 17.46 0.40
CA THR A 363 12.68 16.53 -0.39
C THR A 363 14.18 16.82 -0.34
N ARG A 364 14.58 17.92 0.30
CA ARG A 364 15.98 18.39 0.28
C ARG A 364 16.91 17.66 1.24
N VAL A 365 16.35 16.99 2.24
CA VAL A 365 17.09 16.27 3.29
C VAL A 365 16.45 14.89 3.48
N ALA A 366 17.28 13.86 3.66
CA ALA A 366 16.77 12.54 4.05
C ALA A 366 16.38 12.57 5.53
N ASP A 367 15.19 12.09 5.86
CA ASP A 367 14.64 12.01 7.22
C ASP A 367 14.85 13.30 8.05
N PRO A 368 14.18 14.40 7.70
CA PRO A 368 14.38 15.69 8.40
C PRO A 368 13.91 15.67 9.86
N LEU A 369 13.14 14.69 10.29
CA LEU A 369 12.67 14.52 11.68
C LEU A 369 13.57 13.59 12.50
N GLY A 370 14.56 12.94 11.89
CA GLY A 370 15.50 12.06 12.58
C GLY A 370 16.24 12.77 13.72
N GLY A 371 16.21 12.17 14.91
CA GLY A 371 16.77 12.74 16.14
C GLY A 371 15.80 13.66 16.92
N SER A 372 14.55 13.83 16.47
CA SER A 372 13.51 14.40 17.31
C SER A 372 13.20 13.44 18.47
N TYR A 373 13.39 13.87 19.70
CA TYR A 373 13.12 13.02 20.87
C TYR A 373 11.71 12.44 20.83
N PHE A 374 10.72 13.26 20.53
CA PHE A 374 9.34 12.81 20.42
C PHE A 374 9.12 11.77 19.32
N VAL A 375 9.63 12.03 18.10
CA VAL A 375 9.42 11.11 16.98
C VAL A 375 10.13 9.79 17.17
N GLU A 376 11.33 9.79 17.76
CA GLU A 376 12.06 8.56 18.05
C GLU A 376 11.36 7.76 19.17
N ALA A 377 10.98 8.39 20.27
CA ALA A 377 10.25 7.75 21.38
C ALA A 377 8.90 7.18 20.89
N LEU A 378 8.15 7.93 20.10
CA LEU A 378 6.88 7.45 19.54
C LEU A 378 7.09 6.30 18.55
N THR A 379 8.19 6.31 17.78
CA THR A 379 8.56 5.19 16.90
C THR A 379 8.82 3.92 17.71
N ASP A 380 9.54 4.02 18.83
CA ASP A 380 9.86 2.90 19.72
C ASP A 380 8.57 2.33 20.34
N ALA A 381 7.73 3.18 20.93
CA ALA A 381 6.46 2.77 21.51
C ALA A 381 5.50 2.13 20.46
N THR A 382 5.49 2.67 19.26
CA THR A 382 4.70 2.10 18.14
C THR A 382 5.19 0.71 17.77
N GLU A 383 6.51 0.51 17.68
CA GLU A 383 7.08 -0.81 17.38
C GLU A 383 6.79 -1.84 18.47
N GLU A 384 6.88 -1.45 19.73
CA GLU A 384 6.52 -2.33 20.86
C GLU A 384 5.08 -2.83 20.74
N ARG A 385 4.14 -1.93 20.46
CA ARG A 385 2.73 -2.29 20.25
C ARG A 385 2.52 -3.19 19.03
N ILE A 386 3.24 -2.95 17.92
CA ILE A 386 3.21 -3.83 16.74
C ILE A 386 3.69 -5.24 17.11
N ILE A 387 4.77 -5.35 17.86
CA ILE A 387 5.32 -6.64 18.31
C ILE A 387 4.30 -7.40 19.18
N GLU A 388 3.66 -6.72 20.12
CA GLU A 388 2.63 -7.31 20.99
C GLU A 388 1.46 -7.88 20.18
N ILE A 389 0.90 -7.10 19.24
CA ILE A 389 -0.23 -7.53 18.42
C ILE A 389 0.17 -8.69 17.49
N MET A 390 1.35 -8.63 16.85
CA MET A 390 1.82 -9.72 16.02
C MET A 390 2.04 -11.01 16.82
N ALA A 391 2.56 -10.91 18.05
CA ALA A 391 2.73 -12.06 18.93
C ALA A 391 1.38 -12.66 19.35
N ASP A 392 0.38 -11.84 19.60
CA ASP A 392 -0.98 -12.27 19.91
C ASP A 392 -1.60 -13.07 18.76
N LEU A 393 -1.51 -12.56 17.54
CA LEU A 393 -1.96 -13.28 16.33
C LEU A 393 -1.23 -14.61 16.12
N GLU A 394 0.08 -14.65 16.36
CA GLU A 394 0.86 -15.89 16.24
C GLU A 394 0.47 -16.91 17.31
N ASN A 395 0.25 -16.46 18.55
CA ASN A 395 -0.24 -17.31 19.66
C ASN A 395 -1.65 -17.85 19.40
N HIS A 396 -2.49 -17.13 18.67
CA HIS A 396 -3.83 -17.58 18.26
C HIS A 396 -3.81 -18.63 17.15
N GLY A 397 -2.66 -18.88 16.53
CA GLY A 397 -2.45 -19.87 15.48
C GLY A 397 -2.13 -19.28 14.11
N GLY A 398 -1.77 -17.99 14.06
CA GLY A 398 -1.36 -17.27 12.85
C GLY A 398 -2.54 -16.68 12.08
N MET A 399 -2.22 -15.90 11.04
CA MET A 399 -3.18 -15.03 10.36
C MET A 399 -4.35 -15.78 9.73
N VAL A 400 -4.08 -16.91 9.06
CA VAL A 400 -5.13 -17.74 8.44
C VAL A 400 -6.14 -18.22 9.49
N ARG A 401 -5.66 -18.69 10.63
CA ARG A 401 -6.52 -19.17 11.72
C ARG A 401 -7.35 -18.02 12.31
N CYS A 402 -6.74 -16.87 12.56
CA CYS A 402 -7.43 -15.68 13.06
C CYS A 402 -8.55 -15.21 12.12
N ILE A 403 -8.37 -15.38 10.81
CA ILE A 403 -9.39 -15.07 9.80
C ILE A 403 -10.52 -16.10 9.82
N GLU A 404 -10.19 -17.39 9.82
CA GLU A 404 -11.16 -18.49 9.72
C GLU A 404 -12.12 -18.58 10.91
N ASP A 405 -11.67 -18.25 12.11
CA ASP A 405 -12.50 -18.28 13.33
C ASP A 405 -13.08 -16.90 13.71
N GLY A 406 -12.79 -15.85 12.92
CA GLY A 406 -13.35 -14.51 13.13
C GLY A 406 -12.63 -13.68 14.20
N TYR A 407 -11.51 -14.14 14.72
CA TYR A 407 -10.74 -13.42 15.75
C TYR A 407 -10.26 -12.05 15.25
N LEU A 408 -9.68 -12.02 14.03
CA LEU A 408 -9.19 -10.77 13.46
C LEU A 408 -10.31 -9.74 13.23
N GLN A 409 -11.47 -10.20 12.72
CA GLN A 409 -12.64 -9.37 12.52
C GLN A 409 -13.17 -8.82 13.86
N GLY A 410 -13.10 -9.62 14.93
CA GLY A 410 -13.44 -9.20 16.29
C GLY A 410 -12.55 -8.06 16.78
N LEU A 411 -11.21 -8.17 16.62
CA LEU A 411 -10.26 -7.12 16.98
C LEU A 411 -10.53 -5.80 16.25
N ILE A 412 -10.88 -5.86 14.96
CA ILE A 412 -11.21 -4.68 14.17
C ILE A 412 -12.54 -4.06 14.64
N ALA A 413 -13.55 -4.88 14.91
CA ALA A 413 -14.85 -4.41 15.37
C ALA A 413 -14.78 -3.75 16.76
N ASP A 414 -14.00 -4.32 17.68
CA ASP A 414 -13.81 -3.76 19.02
C ASP A 414 -13.13 -2.39 18.98
N GLU A 415 -12.24 -2.14 18.03
CA GLU A 415 -11.57 -0.85 17.86
C GLU A 415 -12.47 0.19 17.19
N ALA A 416 -13.34 -0.24 16.27
CA ALA A 416 -14.21 0.65 15.50
C ALA A 416 -15.35 1.28 16.33
N TYR A 417 -15.63 0.78 17.53
CA TYR A 417 -16.69 1.27 18.44
C TYR A 417 -16.12 1.92 19.68
#